data_38424c4c0e49bf24b055665e9758962f
#
_entry.id   38424c4c0e49bf24b055665e9758962f
#
_cell.length_a   1.000
_cell.length_b   1.000
_cell.length_c   1.000
_cell.angle_alpha   90.00
_cell.angle_beta   90.00
_cell.angle_gamma   90.00
#
_symmetry.space_group_name_H-M   'P 1'
#
loop_
_entity.id
_entity.type
_entity.pdbx_description
1 polymer ?
#
loop_
_entity_poly.entity_id
_entity_poly.type
_entity_poly.pdbx_seq_one_letter_code
_entity_poly.pdbx_strand_id
1 'polypeptide(L)'
;NNGGGALQTVVEMTGLFIKTGPVVQVKSIGNRKKVLFDRDPSVTWDGPLVILVNQMSASASEILAAALQDYERAVVIGSDNTFGKGTVQNVLDLNRFISNSNFDLGALKITTEKFYRISGGSVQLKGVESDIVTPNRFSHIKIGESDEKNPLEWDQIDKANYQKWNGYFNYKDVVE
;
A
#
# COMPACT_ATOMS: atom_id res chain seq x y z
N ASN A 1 -13.27 1.81 2.80
CA ASN A 1 -13.50 1.67 1.38
C ASN A 1 -12.79 2.80 0.62
N ASN A 2 -11.58 2.55 0.12
CA ASN A 2 -10.77 3.52 -0.60
C ASN A 2 -9.86 2.79 -1.61
N GLY A 3 -10.04 3.03 -2.90
CA GLY A 3 -9.30 2.38 -3.99
C GLY A 3 -7.84 2.84 -4.16
N GLY A 4 -7.36 3.71 -3.29
CA GLY A 4 -5.99 4.23 -3.35
C GLY A 4 -5.88 5.62 -3.95
N GLY A 5 -4.69 6.01 -4.35
CA GLY A 5 -4.37 7.35 -4.85
C GLY A 5 -2.90 7.53 -5.17
N ALA A 6 -2.41 8.74 -5.04
CA ALA A 6 -1.03 9.08 -5.34
C ALA A 6 -0.05 8.51 -4.30
N LEU A 7 1.03 7.95 -4.79
CA LEU A 7 2.06 7.32 -3.95
C LEU A 7 2.75 8.32 -3.00
N GLN A 8 3.02 9.53 -3.48
CA GLN A 8 3.65 10.57 -2.66
C GLN A 8 2.72 11.01 -1.52
N THR A 9 1.43 11.17 -1.80
CA THR A 9 0.44 11.56 -0.79
C THR A 9 0.34 10.54 0.34
N VAL A 10 0.37 9.24 0.04
CA VAL A 10 0.30 8.22 1.09
C VAL A 10 1.55 8.21 1.96
N VAL A 11 2.72 8.53 1.41
CA VAL A 11 3.95 8.70 2.20
C VAL A 11 3.78 9.84 3.20
N GLU A 12 3.31 10.98 2.74
CA GLU A 12 3.05 12.16 3.59
C GLU A 12 1.95 11.89 4.63
N MET A 13 0.88 11.20 4.24
CA MET A 13 -0.18 10.81 5.19
C MET A 13 0.34 9.86 6.29
N THR A 14 1.21 8.92 5.94
CA THR A 14 1.82 8.03 6.93
C THR A 14 2.68 8.82 7.91
N GLY A 15 3.40 9.84 7.41
CA GLY A 15 4.23 10.74 8.20
C GLY A 15 3.47 11.50 9.29
N LEU A 16 2.15 11.70 9.15
CA LEU A 16 1.35 12.31 10.22
C LEU A 16 1.33 11.49 11.52
N PHE A 17 1.70 10.22 11.46
CA PHE A 17 1.58 9.25 12.56
C PHE A 17 2.90 8.62 13.00
N ILE A 18 3.99 8.85 12.28
CA ILE A 18 5.33 8.35 12.59
C ILE A 18 6.31 9.52 12.65
N LYS A 19 7.44 9.36 13.34
CA LYS A 19 8.46 10.44 13.42
C LYS A 19 9.20 10.62 12.09
N THR A 20 9.77 9.56 11.59
CA THR A 20 10.46 9.49 10.29
C THR A 20 10.63 8.02 9.94
N GLY A 21 10.83 7.72 8.69
CA GLY A 21 11.19 6.37 8.28
C GLY A 21 10.65 5.93 6.93
N PRO A 22 10.98 4.72 6.52
CA PRO A 22 10.48 4.15 5.28
C PRO A 22 8.97 3.90 5.37
N VAL A 23 8.25 4.18 4.30
CA VAL A 23 6.79 3.95 4.20
C VAL A 23 6.48 2.81 3.24
N VAL A 24 7.19 2.77 2.14
CA VAL A 24 6.98 1.76 1.10
C VAL A 24 8.27 1.56 0.30
N GLN A 25 8.47 0.34 -0.15
CA GLN A 25 9.53 -0.02 -1.08
C GLN A 25 8.93 -0.21 -2.47
N VAL A 26 9.59 0.29 -3.50
CA VAL A 26 9.16 0.18 -4.90
C VAL A 26 10.26 -0.49 -5.71
N LYS A 27 9.89 -1.43 -6.56
CA LYS A 27 10.80 -2.12 -7.47
C LYS A 27 10.29 -1.97 -8.90
N SER A 28 11.09 -1.34 -9.75
CA SER A 28 10.78 -1.13 -11.16
C SER A 28 11.33 -2.26 -12.05
N ILE A 29 10.88 -2.28 -13.30
CA ILE A 29 11.47 -3.11 -14.35
C ILE A 29 12.98 -2.86 -14.38
N GLY A 30 13.79 -3.94 -14.42
CA GLY A 30 15.26 -3.84 -14.32
C GLY A 30 15.80 -3.90 -12.89
N ASN A 31 14.98 -4.32 -11.93
CA ASN A 31 15.36 -4.57 -10.53
C ASN A 31 15.84 -3.33 -9.73
N ARG A 32 15.58 -2.13 -10.18
CA ARG A 32 15.90 -0.92 -9.42
C ARG A 32 14.94 -0.80 -8.24
N LYS A 33 15.50 -0.83 -7.04
CA LYS A 33 14.76 -0.65 -5.79
C LYS A 33 14.84 0.81 -5.34
N LYS A 34 13.73 1.34 -4.86
CA LYS A 34 13.62 2.66 -4.24
C LYS A 34 12.80 2.52 -2.97
N VAL A 35 13.28 3.11 -1.89
CA VAL A 35 12.52 3.21 -0.65
C VAL A 35 12.01 4.65 -0.54
N LEU A 36 10.72 4.80 -0.31
CA LEU A 36 10.11 6.10 -0.07
C LEU A 36 9.97 6.31 1.44
N PHE A 37 10.45 7.46 1.87
CA PHE A 37 10.55 7.82 3.28
C PHE A 37 9.70 9.03 3.59
N ASP A 38 9.10 9.01 4.77
CA ASP A 38 8.77 10.23 5.47
C ASP A 38 10.03 10.81 6.13
N ARG A 39 10.28 12.09 5.92
CA ARG A 39 11.45 12.81 6.43
C ARG A 39 11.11 13.88 7.46
N ASP A 40 9.82 14.14 7.67
CA ASP A 40 9.35 15.10 8.63
C ASP A 40 9.33 14.45 10.02
N PRO A 41 10.09 14.94 10.99
CA PRO A 41 10.10 14.38 12.36
C PRO A 41 8.84 14.74 13.16
N SER A 42 7.99 15.61 12.65
CA SER A 42 6.77 16.02 13.34
C SER A 42 5.73 14.90 13.30
N VAL A 43 5.06 14.67 14.42
CA VAL A 43 3.95 13.73 14.52
C VAL A 43 2.68 14.52 14.83
N THR A 44 1.72 14.45 13.93
CA THR A 44 0.45 15.17 14.12
C THR A 44 -0.42 14.51 15.18
N TRP A 45 -0.39 13.17 15.24
CA TRP A 45 -1.14 12.39 16.21
C TRP A 45 -0.30 11.22 16.73
N ASP A 46 -0.06 11.16 18.01
CA ASP A 46 0.72 10.12 18.71
C ASP A 46 -0.15 9.22 19.61
N GLY A 47 -1.44 9.53 19.77
CA GLY A 47 -2.40 8.72 20.52
C GLY A 47 -2.80 7.41 19.83
N PRO A 48 -3.75 6.65 20.43
CA PRO A 48 -4.27 5.41 19.82
C PRO A 48 -4.76 5.62 18.39
N LEU A 49 -4.43 4.69 17.51
CA LEU A 49 -4.77 4.76 16.09
C LEU A 49 -5.37 3.44 15.61
N VAL A 50 -6.52 3.52 14.97
CA VAL A 50 -7.20 2.40 14.33
C VAL A 50 -7.41 2.71 12.86
N ILE A 51 -7.13 1.74 12.00
CA ILE A 51 -7.38 1.83 10.56
C ILE A 51 -8.47 0.84 10.19
N LEU A 52 -9.57 1.37 9.66
CA LEU A 52 -10.66 0.53 9.17
C LEU A 52 -10.45 0.20 7.70
N VAL A 53 -10.44 -1.09 7.37
CA VAL A 53 -10.24 -1.59 6.01
C VAL A 53 -11.34 -2.56 5.59
N ASN A 54 -11.46 -2.76 4.29
CA ASN A 54 -12.24 -3.84 3.72
C ASN A 54 -11.61 -4.31 2.39
N GLN A 55 -12.20 -5.34 1.75
CA GLN A 55 -11.68 -5.88 0.50
C GLN A 55 -11.68 -4.90 -0.68
N MET A 56 -12.30 -3.72 -0.56
CA MET A 56 -12.23 -2.64 -1.55
C MET A 56 -11.14 -1.60 -1.23
N SER A 57 -10.45 -1.76 -0.11
CA SER A 57 -9.28 -0.94 0.22
C SER A 57 -8.11 -1.43 -0.62
N ALA A 58 -7.60 -0.60 -1.53
CA ALA A 58 -6.65 -1.03 -2.54
C ALA A 58 -5.47 -0.05 -2.72
N SER A 59 -4.33 -0.55 -3.23
CA SER A 59 -3.20 0.27 -3.69
C SER A 59 -2.63 1.18 -2.58
N ALA A 60 -2.66 2.52 -2.74
CA ALA A 60 -2.13 3.47 -1.74
C ALA A 60 -2.79 3.31 -0.36
N SER A 61 -4.06 2.91 -0.29
CA SER A 61 -4.72 2.61 0.99
C SER A 61 -4.10 1.40 1.70
N GLU A 62 -3.64 0.42 0.91
CA GLU A 62 -2.93 -0.75 1.43
C GLU A 62 -1.53 -0.38 1.91
N ILE A 63 -0.87 0.56 1.24
CA ILE A 63 0.44 1.10 1.67
C ILE A 63 0.32 1.75 3.05
N LEU A 64 -0.71 2.60 3.26
CA LEU A 64 -0.94 3.25 4.55
C LEU A 64 -1.16 2.22 5.66
N ALA A 65 -2.09 1.30 5.44
CA ALA A 65 -2.43 0.28 6.43
C ALA A 65 -1.22 -0.62 6.74
N ALA A 66 -0.53 -1.10 5.69
CA ALA A 66 0.63 -1.96 5.83
C ALA A 66 1.79 -1.26 6.57
N ALA A 67 2.10 -0.02 6.22
CA ALA A 67 3.19 0.72 6.86
C ALA A 67 2.92 0.93 8.35
N LEU A 68 1.71 1.41 8.71
CA LEU A 68 1.36 1.67 10.10
C LEU A 68 1.21 0.38 10.93
N GLN A 69 0.82 -0.73 10.29
CA GLN A 69 0.82 -2.07 10.90
C GLN A 69 2.26 -2.57 11.13
N ASP A 70 3.15 -2.46 10.14
CA ASP A 70 4.55 -2.87 10.26
C ASP A 70 5.31 -2.08 11.33
N TYR A 71 4.96 -0.80 11.50
CA TYR A 71 5.45 0.02 12.61
C TYR A 71 4.85 -0.35 13.97
N GLU A 72 3.84 -1.21 14.03
CA GLU A 72 3.02 -1.42 15.24
C GLU A 72 2.43 -0.10 15.77
N ARG A 73 2.14 0.83 14.85
CA ARG A 73 1.61 2.16 15.15
C ARG A 73 0.09 2.19 15.20
N ALA A 74 -0.57 1.35 14.43
CA ALA A 74 -2.02 1.29 14.33
C ALA A 74 -2.51 -0.15 14.34
N VAL A 75 -3.71 -0.35 14.87
CA VAL A 75 -4.46 -1.61 14.76
C VAL A 75 -5.30 -1.55 13.51
N VAL A 76 -5.18 -2.55 12.64
CA VAL A 76 -5.97 -2.69 11.41
C VAL A 76 -7.18 -3.57 11.69
N ILE A 77 -8.37 -3.03 11.49
CA ILE A 77 -9.64 -3.71 11.76
C ILE A 77 -10.50 -3.74 10.50
N GLY A 78 -11.11 -4.86 10.21
CA GLY A 78 -12.06 -4.94 9.09
C GLY A 78 -12.26 -6.33 8.51
N SER A 79 -12.27 -6.43 7.18
CA SER A 79 -12.34 -7.71 6.47
C SER A 79 -11.08 -8.54 6.71
N ASP A 80 -11.10 -9.83 6.39
CA ASP A 80 -9.94 -10.71 6.51
C ASP A 80 -8.69 -10.07 5.89
N ASN A 81 -8.84 -9.48 4.72
CA ASN A 81 -7.78 -8.77 4.01
C ASN A 81 -8.32 -7.62 3.14
N THR A 82 -7.42 -6.77 2.66
CA THR A 82 -7.68 -5.75 1.67
C THR A 82 -7.62 -6.32 0.25
N PHE A 83 -7.72 -5.50 -0.79
CA PHE A 83 -7.84 -5.92 -2.19
C PHE A 83 -6.65 -6.74 -2.71
N GLY A 84 -5.43 -6.42 -2.30
CA GLY A 84 -4.22 -7.11 -2.75
C GLY A 84 -3.57 -6.54 -4.01
N LYS A 85 -3.75 -5.24 -4.30
CA LYS A 85 -3.12 -4.61 -5.47
C LYS A 85 -1.75 -4.05 -5.13
N GLY A 86 -0.71 -4.84 -5.39
CA GLY A 86 0.70 -4.51 -5.15
C GLY A 86 1.44 -3.90 -6.34
N THR A 87 0.72 -3.34 -7.32
CA THR A 87 1.29 -2.81 -8.56
C THR A 87 1.09 -1.31 -8.73
N VAL A 88 2.06 -0.66 -9.38
CA VAL A 88 1.97 0.74 -9.82
C VAL A 88 1.75 0.77 -11.32
N GLN A 89 0.71 1.46 -11.75
CA GLN A 89 0.34 1.61 -13.15
C GLN A 89 0.56 3.05 -13.60
N ASN A 90 1.13 3.19 -14.79
CA ASN A 90 1.31 4.46 -15.46
C ASN A 90 0.46 4.51 -16.74
N VAL A 91 -0.06 5.70 -17.03
CA VAL A 91 -0.76 5.99 -18.29
C VAL A 91 0.23 6.67 -19.22
N LEU A 92 0.55 6.00 -20.32
CA LEU A 92 1.47 6.46 -21.34
C LEU A 92 0.66 6.98 -22.51
N ASP A 93 0.73 8.30 -22.75
CA ASP A 93 0.14 8.94 -23.93
C ASP A 93 0.96 8.56 -25.17
N LEU A 94 0.34 7.82 -26.08
CA LEU A 94 0.99 7.33 -27.29
C LEU A 94 1.23 8.44 -28.34
N ASN A 95 0.49 9.53 -28.27
CA ASN A 95 0.67 10.68 -29.17
C ASN A 95 2.03 11.36 -29.01
N ARG A 96 2.72 11.15 -27.87
CA ARG A 96 4.07 11.68 -27.63
C ARG A 96 5.15 11.05 -28.50
N PHE A 97 4.88 9.88 -29.11
CA PHE A 97 5.86 9.13 -29.90
C PHE A 97 5.76 9.40 -31.39
N ILE A 98 4.72 10.08 -31.86
CA ILE A 98 4.51 10.39 -33.26
C ILE A 98 4.33 11.89 -33.45
N SER A 99 5.30 12.53 -34.09
CA SER A 99 5.21 13.91 -34.51
C SER A 99 4.40 13.95 -35.83
N ASN A 100 3.37 14.80 -35.90
CA ASN A 100 2.54 15.03 -37.11
C ASN A 100 1.56 13.89 -37.50
N SER A 101 1.01 13.17 -36.57
CA SER A 101 -0.10 12.28 -36.83
C SER A 101 -1.44 13.05 -36.76
N ASN A 102 -2.27 12.90 -37.78
CA ASN A 102 -3.67 13.37 -37.76
C ASN A 102 -4.60 12.41 -37.01
N PHE A 103 -4.06 11.33 -36.43
CA PHE A 103 -4.79 10.32 -35.70
C PHE A 103 -4.46 10.42 -34.21
N ASP A 104 -5.50 10.35 -33.37
CA ASP A 104 -5.34 10.16 -31.94
C ASP A 104 -5.05 8.67 -31.66
N LEU A 105 -3.84 8.39 -31.14
CA LEU A 105 -3.42 7.04 -30.78
C LEU A 105 -3.87 6.64 -29.39
N GLY A 106 -4.47 7.57 -28.63
CA GLY A 106 -4.91 7.32 -27.26
C GLY A 106 -3.76 7.11 -26.29
N ALA A 107 -4.04 6.38 -25.22
CA ALA A 107 -3.10 6.12 -24.14
C ALA A 107 -3.07 4.66 -23.73
N LEU A 108 -1.89 4.18 -23.34
CA LEU A 108 -1.65 2.85 -22.82
C LEU A 108 -1.47 2.86 -21.31
N LYS A 109 -2.31 2.11 -20.59
CA LYS A 109 -2.14 1.88 -19.15
C LYS A 109 -1.31 0.62 -18.93
N ILE A 110 -0.12 0.79 -18.37
CA ILE A 110 0.83 -0.31 -18.17
C ILE A 110 1.29 -0.39 -16.72
N THR A 111 1.55 -1.60 -16.24
CA THR A 111 2.22 -1.84 -14.96
C THR A 111 3.72 -1.67 -15.16
N THR A 112 4.33 -0.77 -14.41
CA THR A 112 5.76 -0.45 -14.50
C THR A 112 6.55 -0.79 -13.26
N GLU A 113 5.88 -0.92 -12.12
CA GLU A 113 6.52 -1.16 -10.83
C GLU A 113 5.62 -2.03 -9.94
N LYS A 114 6.27 -2.72 -9.00
CA LYS A 114 5.61 -3.34 -7.84
C LYS A 114 6.01 -2.59 -6.58
N PHE A 115 5.12 -2.54 -5.62
CA PHE A 115 5.45 -2.02 -4.31
C PHE A 115 5.38 -3.12 -3.23
N TYR A 116 6.13 -2.90 -2.18
CA TYR A 116 6.33 -3.85 -1.09
C TYR A 116 6.22 -3.12 0.24
N ARG A 117 5.77 -3.84 1.24
CA ARG A 117 5.80 -3.41 2.64
C ARG A 117 7.23 -3.10 3.06
N ILE A 118 7.38 -2.30 4.08
CA ILE A 118 8.70 -2.07 4.69
C ILE A 118 9.27 -3.34 5.34
N SER A 119 8.43 -4.28 5.72
CA SER A 119 8.80 -5.64 6.16
C SER A 119 9.30 -6.56 5.04
N GLY A 120 9.12 -6.17 3.76
CA GLY A 120 9.64 -6.87 2.58
C GLY A 120 8.62 -7.65 1.76
N GLY A 121 7.49 -8.04 2.33
CA GLY A 121 6.43 -8.74 1.60
C GLY A 121 5.66 -7.82 0.66
N SER A 122 5.20 -8.35 -0.49
CA SER A 122 4.24 -7.63 -1.33
C SER A 122 2.83 -7.74 -0.75
N VAL A 123 1.98 -6.75 -0.99
CA VAL A 123 0.52 -6.88 -0.78
C VAL A 123 -0.17 -7.55 -1.97
N GLN A 124 0.55 -7.80 -3.07
CA GLN A 124 0.00 -8.42 -4.29
C GLN A 124 -0.69 -9.75 -3.96
N LEU A 125 -1.92 -9.94 -4.40
CA LEU A 125 -2.81 -11.08 -4.19
C LEU A 125 -3.28 -11.29 -2.73
N LYS A 126 -2.49 -10.91 -1.74
CA LYS A 126 -2.76 -11.17 -0.32
C LYS A 126 -3.43 -10.02 0.40
N GLY A 127 -3.19 -8.79 -0.06
CA GLY A 127 -3.63 -7.61 0.66
C GLY A 127 -2.89 -7.38 1.98
N VAL A 128 -3.49 -6.57 2.82
CA VAL A 128 -3.12 -6.38 4.22
C VAL A 128 -4.12 -7.15 5.07
N GLU A 129 -3.66 -8.11 5.83
CA GLU A 129 -4.47 -8.86 6.77
C GLU A 129 -4.86 -7.97 7.95
N SER A 130 -6.13 -8.00 8.36
CA SER A 130 -6.59 -7.26 9.54
C SER A 130 -6.10 -7.91 10.82
N ASP A 131 -5.66 -7.11 11.79
CA ASP A 131 -5.32 -7.58 13.12
C ASP A 131 -6.56 -8.07 13.87
N ILE A 132 -7.70 -7.39 13.62
CA ILE A 132 -9.01 -7.79 14.15
C ILE A 132 -9.99 -7.90 12.98
N VAL A 133 -10.43 -9.12 12.74
CA VAL A 133 -11.42 -9.39 11.68
C VAL A 133 -12.84 -9.15 12.19
N THR A 134 -13.61 -8.39 11.44
CA THR A 134 -15.03 -8.15 11.73
C THR A 134 -15.91 -8.70 10.60
N PRO A 135 -17.03 -9.32 10.93
CA PRO A 135 -17.99 -9.75 9.92
C PRO A 135 -18.47 -8.56 9.07
N ASN A 136 -18.51 -8.76 7.76
CA ASN A 136 -19.06 -7.75 6.86
C ASN A 136 -19.96 -8.39 5.79
N ARG A 137 -20.86 -7.59 5.22
CA ARG A 137 -21.84 -8.06 4.22
C ARG A 137 -21.22 -8.49 2.89
N PHE A 138 -19.95 -8.23 2.66
CA PHE A 138 -19.23 -8.55 1.42
C PHE A 138 -18.31 -9.77 1.56
N SER A 139 -18.20 -10.39 2.75
CA SER A 139 -17.27 -11.49 3.01
C SER A 139 -17.45 -12.70 2.09
N HIS A 140 -18.66 -12.87 1.53
CA HIS A 140 -19.01 -13.96 0.60
C HIS A 140 -18.84 -13.58 -0.88
N ILE A 141 -18.46 -12.35 -1.18
CA ILE A 141 -18.22 -11.88 -2.54
C ILE A 141 -16.71 -11.90 -2.80
N LYS A 142 -16.32 -12.58 -3.87
CA LYS A 142 -14.94 -12.57 -4.33
C LYS A 142 -14.62 -11.21 -4.92
N ILE A 143 -13.82 -10.44 -4.21
CA ILE A 143 -13.34 -9.10 -4.61
C ILE A 143 -11.88 -9.03 -4.21
N GLY A 144 -10.98 -9.04 -5.19
CA GLY A 144 -9.54 -8.91 -4.93
C GLY A 144 -8.72 -9.05 -6.19
N GLU A 145 -7.45 -8.71 -6.09
CA GLU A 145 -6.48 -8.88 -7.18
C GLU A 145 -6.34 -10.36 -7.56
N SER A 146 -6.54 -11.28 -6.62
CA SER A 146 -6.52 -12.73 -6.86
C SER A 146 -7.66 -13.23 -7.76
N ASP A 147 -8.72 -12.45 -7.91
CA ASP A 147 -9.87 -12.79 -8.76
C ASP A 147 -9.73 -12.24 -10.19
N GLU A 148 -8.68 -11.44 -10.43
CA GLU A 148 -8.37 -10.93 -11.77
C GLU A 148 -7.90 -12.06 -12.70
N LYS A 149 -8.10 -11.88 -14.01
CA LYS A 149 -7.84 -12.95 -15.00
C LYS A 149 -6.36 -13.38 -15.09
N ASN A 150 -5.43 -12.44 -14.94
CA ASN A 150 -3.99 -12.67 -15.06
C ASN A 150 -3.23 -11.79 -14.06
N PRO A 151 -3.37 -12.03 -12.77
CA PRO A 151 -2.69 -11.19 -11.78
C PRO A 151 -1.19 -11.53 -11.76
N LEU A 152 -0.37 -10.55 -11.41
CA LEU A 152 1.05 -10.80 -11.14
C LEU A 152 1.20 -11.61 -9.86
N GLU A 153 2.17 -12.53 -9.85
CA GLU A 153 2.46 -13.36 -8.69
C GLU A 153 2.93 -12.54 -7.48
N TRP A 154 2.64 -13.08 -6.30
CA TRP A 154 3.20 -12.57 -5.05
C TRP A 154 4.70 -12.86 -4.98
N ASP A 155 5.46 -11.89 -4.49
CA ASP A 155 6.88 -12.05 -4.18
C ASP A 155 7.27 -11.18 -2.98
N GLN A 156 8.53 -11.26 -2.59
CA GLN A 156 9.09 -10.49 -1.49
C GLN A 156 10.50 -10.00 -1.84
N ILE A 157 10.92 -8.97 -1.13
CA ILE A 157 12.26 -8.40 -1.14
C ILE A 157 12.80 -8.26 0.29
N ASP A 158 14.04 -7.87 0.45
CA ASP A 158 14.60 -7.61 1.78
C ASP A 158 13.83 -6.51 2.50
N LYS A 159 13.66 -6.65 3.80
CA LYS A 159 13.06 -5.63 4.65
C LYS A 159 13.87 -4.33 4.61
N ALA A 160 13.19 -3.20 4.69
CA ALA A 160 13.81 -1.90 4.91
C ALA A 160 14.36 -1.80 6.35
N ASN A 161 15.27 -0.87 6.55
CA ASN A 161 15.75 -0.58 7.91
C ASN A 161 14.76 0.39 8.59
N TYR A 162 14.02 -0.10 9.59
CA TYR A 162 13.09 0.70 10.37
C TYR A 162 13.01 0.19 11.81
N GLN A 163 12.54 1.05 12.71
CA GLN A 163 12.27 0.72 14.10
C GLN A 163 10.77 0.81 14.35
N LYS A 164 10.24 -0.13 15.13
CA LYS A 164 8.84 -0.11 15.54
C LYS A 164 8.52 1.15 16.35
N TRP A 165 7.26 1.52 16.37
CA TRP A 165 6.76 2.62 17.17
C TRP A 165 7.01 2.35 18.66
N ASN A 166 7.50 3.35 19.38
CA ASN A 166 7.80 3.28 20.81
C ASN A 166 7.08 4.38 21.62
N GLY A 167 5.92 4.85 21.15
CA GLY A 167 5.10 5.84 21.84
C GLY A 167 4.32 5.26 23.02
N TYR A 168 3.43 6.07 23.59
CA TYR A 168 2.63 5.73 24.79
C TYR A 168 1.62 4.59 24.58
N PHE A 169 1.25 4.31 23.32
CA PHE A 169 0.29 3.26 22.99
C PHE A 169 1.03 1.97 22.65
N ASN A 170 0.76 0.92 23.41
CA ASN A 170 1.29 -0.41 23.12
C ASN A 170 0.31 -1.16 22.21
N TYR A 171 0.66 -1.31 20.95
CA TYR A 171 -0.08 -2.06 19.96
C TYR A 171 -0.42 -3.49 20.42
N LYS A 172 0.51 -4.15 21.10
CA LYS A 172 0.34 -5.54 21.56
C LYS A 172 -0.78 -5.71 22.58
N ASP A 173 -0.98 -4.72 23.44
CA ASP A 173 -2.04 -4.78 24.46
C ASP A 173 -3.46 -4.78 23.88
N VAL A 174 -3.58 -4.58 22.58
CA VAL A 174 -4.87 -4.53 21.87
C VAL A 174 -5.08 -5.74 20.97
N VAL A 175 -4.02 -6.36 20.48
CA VAL A 175 -4.06 -7.43 19.47
C VAL A 175 -3.84 -8.81 20.08
N GLU A 176 -3.22 -8.89 21.26
CA GLU A 176 -3.11 -10.11 22.09
C GLU A 176 -4.38 -10.33 22.93
#